data_894f1969c5e6ccef336e60e4089d57cc
#
_entry.id   894f1969c5e6ccef336e60e4089d57cc
#
_cell.length_a   1.000
_cell.length_b   1.000
_cell.length_c   1.000
_cell.angle_alpha   90.00
_cell.angle_beta   90.00
_cell.angle_gamma   90.00
#
_symmetry.space_group_name_H-M   'P 1'
#
loop_
_entity.id
_entity.type
_entity.pdbx_description
1 polymer ?
#
loop_
_entity_poly.entity_id
_entity_poly.type
_entity_poly.pdbx_seq_one_letter_code
_entity_poly.pdbx_strand_id
1 'polypeptide(L)'
;MLEFAERTGLLSDSAPRRRYLWTDAFAVCNYLGIYLQTGEERYKRLALGLVDQVHNVLGRHRDDDPRTGWIGGMDEQSGSLHPTMGGLRIGKKLNERKHYDPYDEPLEWDRDGQYFHYLTKWMHALHRVSRITGDPIYHRWAVELAKAVHARFVYVTPSGKKRIFWKMSIELTYPLESSMGHHDPLDGFLTYLELQATAAKASESSVNRGIRSEIEDMSDMIKGRKWATSDPLGIGELLSSSYKLSQLIICEGVEQTDLLSVLLDASLISLRNYVKSNSSALSADHRGAFRELGLCIGLHAVEKLQKLMNQASNDSETKHSLHERAERLMNFVYLSKAIEGYWLDPGNRETDDWISHRDINMVMLATCLAPDGYLSL
;
A
#
# COMPACT_ATOMS: atom_id res chain seq x y z
N MET A 1 -2.03 15.41 10.20
CA MET A 1 -3.24 14.64 9.84
C MET A 1 -4.54 15.46 9.89
N LEU A 2 -4.76 16.38 10.86
CA LEU A 2 -5.96 17.24 10.86
C LEU A 2 -5.97 18.20 9.65
N GLU A 3 -4.84 18.84 9.35
CA GLU A 3 -4.70 19.67 8.14
C GLU A 3 -5.04 18.89 6.85
N PHE A 4 -4.60 17.65 6.74
CA PHE A 4 -4.98 16.78 5.61
C PHE A 4 -6.50 16.57 5.55
N ALA A 5 -7.16 16.34 6.69
CA ALA A 5 -8.61 16.17 6.75
C ALA A 5 -9.38 17.42 6.31
N GLU A 6 -8.92 18.60 6.72
CA GLU A 6 -9.52 19.90 6.31
C GLU A 6 -9.34 20.12 4.81
N ARG A 7 -8.11 20.00 4.31
CA ARG A 7 -7.76 20.27 2.90
C ARG A 7 -8.47 19.34 1.92
N THR A 8 -8.76 18.11 2.32
CA THR A 8 -9.34 17.10 1.44
C THR A 8 -10.84 16.89 1.61
N GLY A 9 -11.52 17.78 2.37
CA GLY A 9 -12.96 17.73 2.57
C GLY A 9 -13.43 16.54 3.43
N LEU A 10 -12.58 16.05 4.34
CA LEU A 10 -12.98 15.00 5.28
C LEU A 10 -13.68 15.57 6.52
N LEU A 11 -13.30 16.77 6.97
CA LEU A 11 -13.89 17.41 8.16
C LEU A 11 -15.08 18.31 7.83
N SER A 12 -15.25 18.74 6.60
CA SER A 12 -16.28 19.74 6.23
C SER A 12 -16.81 19.47 4.83
N ASP A 13 -18.13 19.52 4.70
CA ASP A 13 -18.80 19.45 3.39
C ASP A 13 -18.63 20.75 2.55
N SER A 14 -18.03 21.81 3.11
CA SER A 14 -17.75 23.06 2.40
C SER A 14 -16.54 22.98 1.46
N ALA A 15 -15.65 22.01 1.64
CA ALA A 15 -14.51 21.77 0.76
C ALA A 15 -14.81 20.62 -0.22
N PRO A 16 -14.37 20.71 -1.49
CA PRO A 16 -14.56 19.61 -2.42
C PRO A 16 -13.85 18.34 -1.92
N ARG A 17 -14.58 17.23 -1.92
CA ARG A 17 -14.04 15.90 -1.52
C ARG A 17 -13.02 15.46 -2.54
N ARG A 18 -11.72 15.62 -2.21
CA ARG A 18 -10.61 15.15 -3.03
C ARG A 18 -10.08 13.84 -2.48
N ARG A 19 -10.29 12.76 -3.22
CA ARG A 19 -9.83 11.41 -2.83
C ARG A 19 -8.73 10.96 -3.77
N TYR A 20 -7.69 10.35 -3.20
CA TYR A 20 -6.58 9.76 -3.93
C TYR A 20 -6.20 8.46 -3.22
N LEU A 21 -6.53 7.32 -3.83
CA LEU A 21 -6.61 6.02 -3.18
C LEU A 21 -5.36 5.65 -2.37
N TRP A 22 -4.17 5.87 -2.94
CA TRP A 22 -2.93 5.54 -2.27
C TRP A 22 -2.71 6.37 -1.00
N THR A 23 -2.88 7.67 -1.08
CA THR A 23 -2.75 8.58 0.06
C THR A 23 -3.79 8.29 1.13
N ASP A 24 -5.04 8.04 0.71
CA ASP A 24 -6.15 7.77 1.61
C ASP A 24 -5.94 6.44 2.37
N ALA A 25 -5.33 5.42 1.75
CA ALA A 25 -4.99 4.16 2.42
C ALA A 25 -4.02 4.37 3.59
N PHE A 26 -2.95 5.13 3.37
CA PHE A 26 -2.02 5.50 4.45
C PHE A 26 -2.68 6.39 5.51
N ALA A 27 -3.54 7.32 5.09
CA ALA A 27 -4.24 8.21 6.00
C ALA A 27 -5.20 7.46 6.94
N VAL A 28 -5.94 6.45 6.45
CA VAL A 28 -6.76 5.56 7.29
C VAL A 28 -5.89 4.90 8.35
N CYS A 29 -4.77 4.30 7.95
CA CYS A 29 -3.83 3.66 8.88
C CYS A 29 -3.28 4.64 9.92
N ASN A 30 -2.93 5.87 9.51
CA ASN A 30 -2.44 6.90 10.40
C ASN A 30 -3.48 7.32 11.44
N TYR A 31 -4.75 7.55 11.03
CA TYR A 31 -5.82 7.88 11.97
C TYR A 31 -6.06 6.75 12.97
N LEU A 32 -6.05 5.50 12.51
CA LEU A 32 -6.16 4.34 13.40
C LEU A 32 -4.97 4.23 14.37
N GLY A 33 -3.75 4.50 13.88
CA GLY A 33 -2.55 4.53 14.72
C GLY A 33 -2.62 5.60 15.81
N ILE A 34 -3.06 6.82 15.46
CA ILE A 34 -3.25 7.91 16.42
C ILE A 34 -4.34 7.54 17.44
N TYR A 35 -5.45 6.95 16.98
CA TYR A 35 -6.50 6.47 17.88
C TYR A 35 -5.98 5.47 18.90
N LEU A 36 -5.20 4.48 18.48
CA LEU A 36 -4.61 3.47 19.37
C LEU A 36 -3.64 4.08 20.39
N GLN A 37 -2.90 5.13 20.02
CA GLN A 37 -1.95 5.79 20.89
C GLN A 37 -2.60 6.75 21.90
N THR A 38 -3.67 7.45 21.47
CA THR A 38 -4.27 8.54 22.26
C THR A 38 -5.58 8.16 22.94
N GLY A 39 -6.28 7.13 22.46
CA GLY A 39 -7.64 6.78 22.88
C GLY A 39 -8.71 7.75 22.38
N GLU A 40 -8.35 8.76 21.56
CA GLU A 40 -9.29 9.77 21.10
C GLU A 40 -10.20 9.25 19.97
N GLU A 41 -11.47 8.98 20.26
CA GLU A 41 -12.49 8.47 19.33
C GLU A 41 -12.65 9.32 18.05
N ARG A 42 -12.27 10.59 18.07
CA ARG A 42 -12.33 11.45 16.88
C ARG A 42 -11.48 10.89 15.73
N TYR A 43 -10.32 10.31 16.02
CA TYR A 43 -9.44 9.77 14.99
C TYR A 43 -9.99 8.48 14.38
N LYS A 44 -10.62 7.64 15.18
CA LYS A 44 -11.35 6.47 14.67
C LYS A 44 -12.51 6.91 13.76
N ARG A 45 -13.30 7.93 14.16
CA ARG A 45 -14.34 8.48 13.29
C ARG A 45 -13.79 9.04 11.98
N LEU A 46 -12.62 9.71 12.00
CA LEU A 46 -11.97 10.19 10.79
C LEU A 46 -11.54 9.05 9.87
N ALA A 47 -10.99 7.95 10.42
CA ALA A 47 -10.64 6.77 9.64
C ALA A 47 -11.88 6.16 8.96
N LEU A 48 -12.96 5.94 9.69
CA LEU A 48 -14.20 5.36 9.16
C LEU A 48 -14.88 6.27 8.13
N GLY A 49 -14.96 7.58 8.44
CA GLY A 49 -15.51 8.58 7.50
C GLY A 49 -14.67 8.67 6.21
N LEU A 50 -13.35 8.47 6.29
CA LEU A 50 -12.49 8.43 5.11
C LEU A 50 -12.76 7.17 4.27
N VAL A 51 -12.97 6.02 4.90
CA VAL A 51 -13.36 4.79 4.19
C VAL A 51 -14.68 5.00 3.45
N ASP A 52 -15.69 5.56 4.12
CA ASP A 52 -16.99 5.86 3.50
C ASP A 52 -16.85 6.82 2.31
N GLN A 53 -16.05 7.89 2.46
CA GLN A 53 -15.82 8.83 1.36
C GLN A 53 -15.06 8.20 0.20
N VAL A 54 -14.04 7.39 0.44
CA VAL A 54 -13.30 6.68 -0.61
C VAL A 54 -14.23 5.78 -1.40
N HIS A 55 -15.04 4.97 -0.73
CA HIS A 55 -16.00 4.08 -1.41
C HIS A 55 -17.03 4.87 -2.24
N ASN A 56 -17.61 5.94 -1.67
CA ASN A 56 -18.61 6.74 -2.36
C ASN A 56 -18.06 7.64 -3.49
N VAL A 57 -16.76 7.95 -3.48
CA VAL A 57 -16.11 8.77 -4.50
C VAL A 57 -15.36 7.93 -5.53
N LEU A 58 -14.51 7.00 -5.07
CA LEU A 58 -13.64 6.22 -5.95
C LEU A 58 -14.25 4.88 -6.39
N GLY A 59 -15.26 4.38 -5.69
CA GLY A 59 -16.06 3.22 -6.11
C GLY A 59 -17.14 3.56 -7.13
N ARG A 60 -17.25 4.83 -7.52
CA ARG A 60 -18.23 5.32 -8.49
C ARG A 60 -17.55 5.95 -9.70
N HIS A 61 -18.31 6.05 -10.79
CA HIS A 61 -17.90 6.85 -11.95
C HIS A 61 -17.71 8.32 -11.56
N ARG A 62 -16.92 9.02 -12.34
CA ARG A 62 -16.66 10.46 -12.18
C ARG A 62 -17.87 11.27 -12.64
N ASP A 63 -18.02 12.48 -12.11
CA ASP A 63 -19.09 13.40 -12.53
C ASP A 63 -18.94 13.88 -13.99
N ASP A 64 -17.70 13.88 -14.51
CA ASP A 64 -17.37 14.23 -15.91
C ASP A 64 -17.33 13.01 -16.86
N ASP A 65 -17.74 11.82 -16.38
CA ASP A 65 -17.88 10.60 -17.19
C ASP A 65 -19.33 10.44 -17.68
N PRO A 66 -19.58 9.99 -18.91
CA PRO A 66 -20.95 9.68 -19.37
C PRO A 66 -21.60 8.52 -18.61
N ARG A 67 -20.81 7.64 -18.01
CA ARG A 67 -21.30 6.56 -17.13
C ARG A 67 -21.61 7.15 -15.75
N THR A 68 -22.54 6.55 -15.05
CA THR A 68 -22.97 7.01 -13.69
C THR A 68 -23.12 5.84 -12.74
N GLY A 69 -23.17 6.12 -11.45
CA GLY A 69 -23.36 5.11 -10.40
C GLY A 69 -22.08 4.36 -10.04
N TRP A 70 -22.25 3.17 -9.49
CA TRP A 70 -21.16 2.32 -9.02
C TRP A 70 -20.39 1.69 -10.18
N ILE A 71 -19.06 1.62 -10.06
CA ILE A 71 -18.19 0.89 -10.98
C ILE A 71 -18.59 -0.60 -10.97
N GLY A 72 -18.55 -1.26 -12.14
CA GLY A 72 -18.99 -2.64 -12.29
C GLY A 72 -20.50 -2.79 -12.49
N GLY A 73 -21.22 -1.68 -12.71
CA GLY A 73 -22.64 -1.69 -13.11
C GLY A 73 -23.61 -2.13 -12.00
N MET A 74 -23.18 -2.06 -10.74
CA MET A 74 -24.03 -2.38 -9.59
C MET A 74 -25.12 -1.32 -9.39
N ASP A 75 -26.31 -1.76 -8.94
CA ASP A 75 -27.35 -0.86 -8.46
C ASP A 75 -26.92 -0.21 -7.12
N GLU A 76 -27.70 0.77 -6.67
CA GLU A 76 -27.37 1.56 -5.48
C GLU A 76 -27.31 0.70 -4.20
N GLN A 77 -28.21 -0.26 -4.06
CA GLN A 77 -28.25 -1.13 -2.89
C GLN A 77 -27.06 -2.11 -2.89
N SER A 78 -26.82 -2.79 -4.02
CA SER A 78 -25.69 -3.72 -4.16
C SER A 78 -24.35 -3.03 -4.01
N GLY A 79 -24.18 -1.86 -4.62
CA GLY A 79 -22.94 -1.08 -4.53
C GLY A 79 -22.67 -0.57 -3.11
N SER A 80 -23.69 -0.14 -2.38
CA SER A 80 -23.52 0.27 -0.97
C SER A 80 -23.14 -0.91 -0.05
N LEU A 81 -23.62 -2.12 -0.34
CA LEU A 81 -23.28 -3.32 0.43
C LEU A 81 -21.90 -3.90 0.06
N HIS A 82 -21.47 -3.71 -1.20
CA HIS A 82 -20.28 -4.29 -1.80
C HIS A 82 -19.44 -3.24 -2.55
N PRO A 83 -19.01 -2.13 -1.90
CA PRO A 83 -18.47 -0.95 -2.57
C PRO A 83 -17.13 -1.19 -3.29
N THR A 84 -16.51 -2.34 -3.09
CA THR A 84 -15.20 -2.70 -3.64
C THR A 84 -15.26 -3.73 -4.78
N MET A 85 -16.43 -4.29 -5.09
CA MET A 85 -16.55 -5.33 -6.11
C MET A 85 -16.24 -4.87 -7.54
N GLY A 86 -16.39 -3.58 -7.84
CA GLY A 86 -15.97 -2.98 -9.11
C GLY A 86 -14.51 -2.52 -9.14
N GLY A 87 -13.78 -2.69 -8.04
CA GLY A 87 -12.51 -2.03 -7.83
C GLY A 87 -12.69 -0.57 -7.36
N LEU A 88 -11.59 0.20 -7.36
CA LEU A 88 -11.59 1.60 -6.93
C LEU A 88 -10.68 2.42 -7.84
N ARG A 89 -11.17 3.57 -8.30
CA ARG A 89 -10.38 4.52 -9.10
C ARG A 89 -9.20 5.07 -8.32
N ILE A 90 -8.17 5.48 -9.04
CA ILE A 90 -7.01 6.18 -8.47
C ILE A 90 -7.42 7.51 -7.85
N GLY A 91 -8.30 8.28 -8.50
CA GLY A 91 -8.68 9.65 -8.14
C GLY A 91 -7.84 10.71 -8.85
N LYS A 92 -7.45 10.47 -10.10
CA LYS A 92 -6.67 11.40 -10.93
C LYS A 92 -7.56 12.52 -11.50
N LYS A 93 -6.90 13.58 -12.02
CA LYS A 93 -7.58 14.79 -12.52
C LYS A 93 -8.37 14.56 -13.80
N LEU A 94 -7.83 13.79 -14.72
CA LEU A 94 -8.43 13.51 -16.03
C LEU A 94 -9.12 12.16 -16.03
N ASN A 95 -10.16 12.00 -16.88
CA ASN A 95 -10.79 10.71 -17.11
C ASN A 95 -9.81 9.71 -17.73
N GLU A 96 -10.13 8.42 -17.70
CA GLU A 96 -9.30 7.37 -18.28
C GLU A 96 -9.11 7.55 -19.78
N ARG A 97 -8.01 7.04 -20.34
CA ARG A 97 -7.80 6.97 -21.77
C ARG A 97 -8.76 5.96 -22.39
N LYS A 98 -9.45 6.35 -23.44
CA LYS A 98 -10.31 5.41 -24.19
C LYS A 98 -9.45 4.41 -24.95
N HIS A 99 -9.99 3.22 -25.19
CA HIS A 99 -9.26 2.13 -25.83
C HIS A 99 -8.64 2.50 -27.21
N TYR A 100 -9.27 3.41 -27.93
CA TYR A 100 -8.82 3.86 -29.27
C TYR A 100 -8.04 5.16 -29.24
N ASP A 101 -7.87 5.82 -28.10
CA ASP A 101 -7.05 7.03 -27.99
C ASP A 101 -5.55 6.66 -28.07
N PRO A 102 -4.73 7.50 -28.69
CA PRO A 102 -3.29 7.29 -28.72
C PRO A 102 -2.72 7.34 -27.29
N TYR A 103 -1.64 6.57 -27.08
CA TYR A 103 -0.88 6.64 -25.84
C TYR A 103 -0.05 7.91 -25.78
N ASP A 104 -0.16 8.66 -24.70
CA ASP A 104 0.63 9.85 -24.38
C ASP A 104 1.10 9.72 -22.93
N GLU A 105 2.39 9.45 -22.74
CA GLU A 105 2.97 9.15 -21.43
C GLU A 105 2.77 10.29 -20.40
N PRO A 106 3.03 11.57 -20.70
CA PRO A 106 2.76 12.66 -19.76
C PRO A 106 1.28 12.76 -19.34
N LEU A 107 0.35 12.62 -20.29
CA LEU A 107 -1.09 12.63 -19.98
C LEU A 107 -1.52 11.41 -19.19
N GLU A 108 -0.95 10.24 -19.42
CA GLU A 108 -1.32 9.01 -18.74
C GLU A 108 -1.08 9.08 -17.23
N TRP A 109 -0.11 9.90 -16.78
CA TRP A 109 0.13 10.19 -15.38
C TRP A 109 -1.01 10.99 -14.71
N ASP A 110 -1.73 11.82 -15.45
CA ASP A 110 -2.86 12.61 -14.95
C ASP A 110 -4.23 11.94 -15.19
N ARG A 111 -4.27 10.86 -15.97
CA ARG A 111 -5.50 10.11 -16.27
C ARG A 111 -5.85 9.10 -15.18
N ASP A 112 -7.15 9.00 -14.88
CA ASP A 112 -7.70 8.05 -13.93
C ASP A 112 -7.65 6.60 -14.47
N GLY A 113 -8.06 5.67 -13.69
CA GLY A 113 -8.01 4.23 -13.92
C GLY A 113 -7.86 3.52 -12.57
N GLN A 114 -7.37 2.30 -12.57
CA GLN A 114 -7.09 1.55 -11.37
C GLN A 114 -5.64 1.04 -11.39
N TYR A 115 -4.84 1.32 -10.35
CA TYR A 115 -3.51 0.76 -10.16
C TYR A 115 -3.54 -0.43 -9.20
N PHE A 116 -2.89 -1.55 -9.57
CA PHE A 116 -2.85 -2.75 -8.73
C PHE A 116 -2.30 -2.47 -7.33
N HIS A 117 -1.14 -1.82 -7.23
CA HIS A 117 -0.50 -1.53 -5.94
C HIS A 117 -1.24 -0.49 -5.07
N TYR A 118 -2.14 0.33 -5.63
CA TYR A 118 -3.02 1.19 -4.82
C TYR A 118 -4.13 0.37 -4.18
N LEU A 119 -4.66 -0.59 -4.93
CA LEU A 119 -5.72 -1.48 -4.46
C LEU A 119 -5.22 -2.40 -3.33
N THR A 120 -3.97 -2.89 -3.41
CA THR A 120 -3.37 -3.67 -2.31
C THR A 120 -3.18 -2.84 -1.04
N LYS A 121 -2.79 -1.56 -1.14
CA LYS A 121 -2.71 -0.65 0.02
C LYS A 121 -4.10 -0.41 0.63
N TRP A 122 -5.14 -0.30 -0.20
CA TRP A 122 -6.50 -0.15 0.29
C TRP A 122 -7.02 -1.42 0.97
N MET A 123 -6.72 -2.61 0.43
CA MET A 123 -7.02 -3.89 1.08
C MET A 123 -6.39 -3.96 2.47
N HIS A 124 -5.11 -3.57 2.60
CA HIS A 124 -4.43 -3.49 3.88
C HIS A 124 -5.13 -2.49 4.84
N ALA A 125 -5.48 -1.28 4.37
CA ALA A 125 -6.18 -0.30 5.19
C ALA A 125 -7.52 -0.82 5.71
N LEU A 126 -8.34 -1.45 4.86
CA LEU A 126 -9.60 -2.08 5.26
C LEU A 126 -9.38 -3.21 6.27
N HIS A 127 -8.34 -4.02 6.07
CA HIS A 127 -7.97 -5.05 7.02
C HIS A 127 -7.62 -4.45 8.39
N ARG A 128 -6.84 -3.37 8.43
CA ARG A 128 -6.52 -2.64 9.67
C ARG A 128 -7.78 -2.10 10.36
N VAL A 129 -8.72 -1.53 9.59
CA VAL A 129 -10.02 -1.09 10.14
C VAL A 129 -10.74 -2.26 10.81
N SER A 130 -10.87 -3.39 10.11
CA SER A 130 -11.54 -4.58 10.65
C SER A 130 -10.90 -5.07 11.96
N ARG A 131 -9.56 -5.12 12.00
CA ARG A 131 -8.81 -5.56 13.20
C ARG A 131 -9.02 -4.66 14.41
N ILE A 132 -9.10 -3.35 14.19
CA ILE A 132 -9.19 -2.36 15.28
C ILE A 132 -10.63 -2.15 15.74
N THR A 133 -11.59 -2.22 14.82
CA THR A 133 -13.02 -2.04 15.15
C THR A 133 -13.70 -3.34 15.59
N GLY A 134 -13.17 -4.49 15.18
CA GLY A 134 -13.82 -5.79 15.34
C GLY A 134 -14.95 -6.03 14.32
N ASP A 135 -15.22 -5.09 13.41
CA ASP A 135 -16.27 -5.23 12.40
C ASP A 135 -15.77 -6.02 11.18
N PRO A 136 -16.31 -7.22 10.90
CA PRO A 136 -15.87 -8.07 9.80
C PRO A 136 -16.24 -7.54 8.40
N ILE A 137 -17.09 -6.52 8.30
CA ILE A 137 -17.52 -5.95 7.03
C ILE A 137 -16.33 -5.44 6.23
N TYR A 138 -15.37 -4.75 6.89
CA TYR A 138 -14.19 -4.19 6.25
C TYR A 138 -13.25 -5.29 5.71
N HIS A 139 -13.09 -6.38 6.45
CA HIS A 139 -12.33 -7.53 5.97
C HIS A 139 -13.01 -8.18 4.75
N ARG A 140 -14.35 -8.32 4.78
CA ARG A 140 -15.12 -8.81 3.62
C ARG A 140 -14.89 -7.95 2.38
N TRP A 141 -14.97 -6.62 2.50
CA TRP A 141 -14.69 -5.69 1.41
C TRP A 141 -13.26 -5.82 0.87
N ALA A 142 -12.28 -6.03 1.74
CA ALA A 142 -10.90 -6.27 1.31
C ALA A 142 -10.77 -7.56 0.49
N VAL A 143 -11.43 -8.64 0.90
CA VAL A 143 -11.44 -9.94 0.18
C VAL A 143 -12.20 -9.84 -1.15
N GLU A 144 -13.34 -9.14 -1.18
CA GLU A 144 -14.10 -8.86 -2.41
C GLU A 144 -13.23 -8.07 -3.42
N LEU A 145 -12.52 -7.05 -2.94
CA LEU A 145 -11.58 -6.28 -3.75
C LEU A 145 -10.46 -7.17 -4.30
N ALA A 146 -9.85 -8.01 -3.46
CA ALA A 146 -8.79 -8.91 -3.85
C ALA A 146 -9.22 -9.83 -5.00
N LYS A 147 -10.43 -10.43 -4.90
CA LYS A 147 -10.98 -11.30 -5.94
C LYS A 147 -11.30 -10.56 -7.24
N ALA A 148 -11.96 -9.41 -7.14
CA ALA A 148 -12.33 -8.61 -8.30
C ALA A 148 -11.10 -8.14 -9.08
N VAL A 149 -10.09 -7.65 -8.34
CA VAL A 149 -8.83 -7.13 -8.90
C VAL A 149 -7.99 -8.27 -9.49
N HIS A 150 -7.83 -9.38 -8.77
CA HIS A 150 -7.05 -10.52 -9.26
C HIS A 150 -7.61 -11.04 -10.58
N ALA A 151 -8.91 -11.24 -10.67
CA ALA A 151 -9.57 -11.77 -11.87
C ALA A 151 -9.40 -10.88 -13.13
N ARG A 152 -9.06 -9.61 -12.97
CA ARG A 152 -8.97 -8.64 -14.06
C ARG A 152 -7.56 -8.16 -14.36
N PHE A 153 -6.71 -8.05 -13.33
CA PHE A 153 -5.33 -7.63 -13.50
C PHE A 153 -4.41 -8.77 -13.91
N VAL A 154 -4.68 -10.01 -13.47
CA VAL A 154 -3.84 -11.17 -13.81
C VAL A 154 -4.16 -11.66 -15.21
N TYR A 155 -3.13 -11.85 -16.02
CA TYR A 155 -3.23 -12.41 -17.36
C TYR A 155 -2.14 -13.44 -17.62
N VAL A 156 -2.37 -14.30 -18.62
CA VAL A 156 -1.41 -15.31 -19.06
C VAL A 156 -0.72 -14.82 -20.34
N THR A 157 0.61 -14.77 -20.32
CA THR A 157 1.41 -14.43 -21.50
C THR A 157 1.37 -15.55 -22.54
N PRO A 158 1.75 -15.30 -23.80
CA PRO A 158 1.88 -16.35 -24.83
C PRO A 158 2.82 -17.51 -24.44
N SER A 159 3.79 -17.25 -23.52
CA SER A 159 4.68 -18.27 -22.98
C SER A 159 4.09 -19.06 -21.79
N GLY A 160 2.82 -18.87 -21.47
CA GLY A 160 2.13 -19.54 -20.37
C GLY A 160 2.42 -18.96 -18.97
N LYS A 161 3.18 -17.87 -18.87
CA LYS A 161 3.49 -17.25 -17.58
C LYS A 161 2.41 -16.27 -17.17
N LYS A 162 2.01 -16.29 -15.90
CA LYS A 162 1.11 -15.28 -15.33
C LYS A 162 1.85 -13.97 -15.05
N ARG A 163 1.19 -12.85 -15.32
CA ARG A 163 1.65 -11.48 -15.04
C ARG A 163 0.48 -10.61 -14.58
N ILE A 164 0.79 -9.43 -14.09
CA ILE A 164 -0.18 -8.43 -13.63
C ILE A 164 -0.04 -7.20 -14.51
N PHE A 165 -1.16 -6.65 -15.00
CA PHE A 165 -1.16 -5.30 -15.57
C PHE A 165 -0.88 -4.26 -14.49
N TRP A 166 -0.14 -3.22 -14.82
CA TRP A 166 0.14 -2.14 -13.86
C TRP A 166 -1.07 -1.25 -13.64
N LYS A 167 -1.74 -0.87 -14.76
CA LYS A 167 -2.91 0.03 -14.75
C LYS A 167 -4.00 -0.53 -15.64
N MET A 168 -5.22 -0.57 -15.12
CA MET A 168 -6.44 -0.98 -15.84
C MET A 168 -7.39 0.19 -15.98
N SER A 169 -8.31 0.08 -16.94
CA SER A 169 -9.46 0.98 -17.08
C SER A 169 -10.31 1.01 -15.82
N ILE A 170 -11.14 2.04 -15.66
CA ILE A 170 -12.04 2.20 -14.51
C ILE A 170 -12.95 0.98 -14.34
N GLU A 171 -13.48 0.43 -15.44
CA GLU A 171 -14.33 -0.79 -15.43
C GLU A 171 -13.53 -2.11 -15.46
N LEU A 172 -12.20 -2.06 -15.33
CA LEU A 172 -11.33 -3.24 -15.39
C LEU A 172 -11.51 -4.09 -16.68
N THR A 173 -11.85 -3.46 -17.80
CA THR A 173 -12.15 -4.15 -19.06
C THR A 173 -10.98 -4.22 -20.03
N TYR A 174 -10.00 -3.30 -19.92
CA TYR A 174 -8.79 -3.28 -20.75
C TYR A 174 -7.62 -2.64 -20.00
N PRO A 175 -6.38 -3.03 -20.33
CA PRO A 175 -5.20 -2.43 -19.74
C PRO A 175 -4.95 -1.02 -20.31
N LEU A 176 -4.66 -0.07 -19.44
CA LEU A 176 -4.15 1.25 -19.78
C LEU A 176 -2.62 1.25 -19.86
N GLU A 177 -2.00 0.44 -18.97
CA GLU A 177 -0.57 0.19 -18.97
C GLU A 177 -0.31 -1.30 -18.73
N SER A 178 0.31 -1.96 -19.70
CA SER A 178 0.53 -3.40 -19.70
C SER A 178 1.83 -3.84 -19.01
N SER A 179 2.72 -2.91 -18.69
CA SER A 179 3.91 -3.22 -17.88
C SER A 179 3.48 -3.72 -16.50
N MET A 180 4.35 -4.45 -15.82
CA MET A 180 4.10 -4.93 -14.47
C MET A 180 5.05 -4.21 -13.51
N GLY A 181 4.50 -3.58 -12.49
CA GLY A 181 5.30 -2.96 -11.44
C GLY A 181 6.30 -3.95 -10.82
N HIS A 182 7.48 -3.44 -10.45
CA HIS A 182 8.58 -4.29 -9.99
C HIS A 182 8.19 -5.11 -8.76
N HIS A 183 7.53 -4.48 -7.79
CA HIS A 183 7.13 -5.08 -6.53
C HIS A 183 5.65 -5.53 -6.48
N ASP A 184 4.83 -5.22 -7.49
CA ASP A 184 3.39 -5.52 -7.47
C ASP A 184 3.04 -6.98 -7.14
N PRO A 185 3.72 -8.01 -7.69
CA PRO A 185 3.41 -9.39 -7.34
C PRO A 185 3.73 -9.73 -5.88
N LEU A 186 4.79 -9.13 -5.31
CA LEU A 186 5.16 -9.32 -3.91
C LEU A 186 4.13 -8.65 -3.00
N ASP A 187 3.73 -7.43 -3.32
CA ASP A 187 2.73 -6.69 -2.56
C ASP A 187 1.36 -7.41 -2.58
N GLY A 188 0.96 -7.92 -3.75
CA GLY A 188 -0.23 -8.77 -3.88
C GLY A 188 -0.14 -10.05 -3.05
N PHE A 189 0.98 -10.77 -3.14
CA PHE A 189 1.22 -12.00 -2.39
C PHE A 189 1.10 -11.79 -0.88
N LEU A 190 1.80 -10.79 -0.34
CA LEU A 190 1.81 -10.51 1.09
C LEU A 190 0.47 -10.00 1.60
N THR A 191 -0.22 -9.15 0.81
CA THR A 191 -1.55 -8.65 1.16
C THR A 191 -2.59 -9.79 1.17
N TYR A 192 -2.54 -10.70 0.20
CA TYR A 192 -3.45 -11.84 0.18
C TYR A 192 -3.18 -12.83 1.32
N LEU A 193 -1.91 -13.07 1.68
CA LEU A 193 -1.56 -13.86 2.88
C LEU A 193 -2.09 -13.22 4.17
N GLU A 194 -1.97 -11.90 4.29
CA GLU A 194 -2.51 -11.13 5.43
C GLU A 194 -4.03 -11.33 5.56
N LEU A 195 -4.77 -11.19 4.47
CA LEU A 195 -6.21 -11.40 4.45
C LEU A 195 -6.58 -12.85 4.81
N GLN A 196 -5.86 -13.83 4.26
CA GLN A 196 -6.14 -15.24 4.54
C GLN A 196 -5.85 -15.64 5.98
N ALA A 197 -4.79 -15.12 6.59
CA ALA A 197 -4.43 -15.43 7.98
C ALA A 197 -5.53 -15.00 8.96
N THR A 198 -6.15 -13.84 8.73
CA THR A 198 -7.29 -13.38 9.55
C THR A 198 -8.54 -14.22 9.35
N ALA A 199 -8.83 -14.61 8.13
CA ALA A 199 -9.97 -15.46 7.81
C ALA A 199 -9.89 -16.83 8.51
N ALA A 200 -8.70 -17.39 8.64
CA ALA A 200 -8.48 -18.68 9.31
C ALA A 200 -8.79 -18.65 10.82
N LYS A 201 -8.67 -17.47 11.47
CA LYS A 201 -8.99 -17.27 12.90
C LYS A 201 -10.48 -17.05 13.17
N ALA A 202 -11.21 -16.50 12.20
CA ALA A 202 -12.65 -16.34 12.30
C ALA A 202 -13.34 -17.61 11.79
N SER A 203 -13.92 -18.41 12.69
CA SER A 203 -14.56 -19.72 12.40
C SER A 203 -15.82 -19.65 11.50
N GLU A 204 -15.96 -18.65 10.65
CA GLU A 204 -17.11 -18.49 9.75
C GLU A 204 -16.83 -19.07 8.36
N SER A 205 -17.35 -20.26 8.17
CA SER A 205 -17.07 -21.24 7.12
C SER A 205 -17.67 -20.99 5.74
N SER A 206 -18.35 -19.91 5.43
CA SER A 206 -19.06 -19.76 4.15
C SER A 206 -18.55 -18.61 3.24
N VAL A 207 -17.99 -17.55 3.78
CA VAL A 207 -17.38 -16.45 2.99
C VAL A 207 -15.92 -16.78 2.60
N ASN A 208 -15.34 -17.74 3.29
CA ASN A 208 -13.95 -18.20 3.20
C ASN A 208 -13.71 -19.30 2.15
N ARG A 209 -14.39 -19.32 1.03
CA ARG A 209 -13.77 -19.95 -0.14
C ARG A 209 -12.67 -19.02 -0.63
N GLY A 210 -11.62 -19.12 0.20
CA GLY A 210 -10.36 -18.45 0.22
C GLY A 210 -9.89 -17.87 -1.10
N ILE A 211 -9.08 -16.88 -0.95
CA ILE A 211 -8.20 -16.37 -2.00
C ILE A 211 -6.95 -17.27 -2.18
N ARG A 212 -7.12 -18.60 -1.97
CA ARG A 212 -6.00 -19.55 -2.07
C ARG A 212 -5.44 -19.63 -3.49
N SER A 213 -6.31 -19.69 -4.50
CA SER A 213 -5.90 -19.71 -5.90
C SER A 213 -5.17 -18.42 -6.30
N GLU A 214 -5.65 -17.29 -5.78
CA GLU A 214 -5.05 -15.98 -5.99
C GLU A 214 -3.66 -15.89 -5.33
N ILE A 215 -3.50 -16.48 -4.14
CA ILE A 215 -2.20 -16.59 -3.46
C ILE A 215 -1.24 -17.50 -4.24
N GLU A 216 -1.70 -18.65 -4.75
CA GLU A 216 -0.91 -19.57 -5.55
C GLU A 216 -0.40 -18.88 -6.83
N ASP A 217 -1.25 -18.12 -7.50
CA ASP A 217 -0.89 -17.34 -8.69
C ASP A 217 0.18 -16.28 -8.38
N MET A 218 0.02 -15.53 -7.29
CA MET A 218 1.03 -14.56 -6.85
C MET A 218 2.33 -15.25 -6.45
N SER A 219 2.25 -16.38 -5.75
CA SER A 219 3.42 -17.20 -5.38
C SER A 219 4.24 -17.62 -6.61
N ASP A 220 3.56 -18.05 -7.68
CA ASP A 220 4.24 -18.40 -8.92
C ASP A 220 4.90 -17.18 -9.59
N MET A 221 4.29 -16.02 -9.54
CA MET A 221 4.83 -14.80 -10.12
C MET A 221 6.05 -14.23 -9.39
N ILE A 222 6.21 -14.52 -8.09
CA ILE A 222 7.37 -14.03 -7.31
C ILE A 222 8.58 -14.96 -7.38
N LYS A 223 8.43 -16.22 -7.82
CA LYS A 223 9.53 -17.20 -7.88
C LYS A 223 10.69 -16.70 -8.74
N GLY A 224 11.89 -16.73 -8.18
CA GLY A 224 13.14 -16.42 -8.89
C GLY A 224 13.31 -14.94 -9.28
N ARG A 225 12.46 -14.02 -8.79
CA ARG A 225 12.59 -12.59 -9.09
C ARG A 225 13.71 -11.95 -8.28
N LYS A 226 14.33 -10.93 -8.89
CA LYS A 226 15.27 -10.03 -8.22
C LYS A 226 14.49 -8.82 -7.71
N TRP A 227 14.65 -8.47 -6.44
CA TRP A 227 13.86 -7.42 -5.77
C TRP A 227 14.61 -6.12 -5.53
N ALA A 228 15.94 -6.14 -5.65
CA ALA A 228 16.75 -4.95 -5.40
C ALA A 228 16.38 -3.80 -6.35
N THR A 229 16.31 -2.60 -5.79
CA THR A 229 15.94 -1.36 -6.48
C THR A 229 16.81 -0.21 -6.00
N SER A 230 16.92 0.86 -6.80
CA SER A 230 17.57 2.13 -6.43
C SER A 230 16.57 3.22 -6.05
N ASP A 231 15.27 3.00 -6.27
CA ASP A 231 14.22 3.95 -5.91
C ASP A 231 13.98 3.96 -4.39
N PRO A 232 14.08 5.12 -3.71
CA PRO A 232 13.89 5.20 -2.25
C PRO A 232 12.54 4.66 -1.78
N LEU A 233 11.45 4.96 -2.50
CA LEU A 233 10.12 4.43 -2.17
C LEU A 233 10.09 2.91 -2.29
N GLY A 234 10.66 2.36 -3.37
CA GLY A 234 10.76 0.93 -3.59
C GLY A 234 11.61 0.22 -2.53
N ILE A 235 12.72 0.85 -2.05
CA ILE A 235 13.52 0.33 -0.94
C ILE A 235 12.69 0.28 0.34
N GLY A 236 11.97 1.38 0.64
CA GLY A 236 11.10 1.46 1.82
C GLY A 236 9.99 0.41 1.79
N GLU A 237 9.41 0.16 0.62
CA GLU A 237 8.41 -0.87 0.43
C GLU A 237 8.97 -2.28 0.62
N LEU A 238 10.18 -2.55 0.12
CA LEU A 238 10.86 -3.84 0.30
C LEU A 238 11.14 -4.13 1.79
N LEU A 239 11.58 -3.12 2.54
CA LEU A 239 11.81 -3.22 3.98
C LEU A 239 10.50 -3.44 4.76
N SER A 240 9.44 -2.70 4.42
CA SER A 240 8.11 -2.85 5.01
C SER A 240 7.51 -4.22 4.72
N SER A 241 7.70 -4.72 3.48
CA SER A 241 7.31 -6.07 3.05
C SER A 241 8.06 -7.16 3.84
N SER A 242 9.35 -6.97 4.09
CA SER A 242 10.15 -7.89 4.91
C SER A 242 9.62 -7.96 6.35
N TYR A 243 9.26 -6.83 6.94
CA TYR A 243 8.65 -6.79 8.27
C TYR A 243 7.25 -7.40 8.28
N LYS A 244 6.40 -7.09 7.29
CA LYS A 244 5.07 -7.71 7.14
C LYS A 244 5.19 -9.23 7.06
N LEU A 245 6.10 -9.74 6.22
CA LEU A 245 6.33 -11.18 6.08
C LEU A 245 6.82 -11.80 7.39
N SER A 246 7.68 -11.12 8.14
CA SER A 246 8.15 -11.60 9.45
C SER A 246 7.02 -11.72 10.47
N GLN A 247 6.08 -10.76 10.48
CA GLN A 247 4.88 -10.85 11.33
C GLN A 247 4.02 -12.05 10.91
N LEU A 248 3.81 -12.26 9.61
CA LEU A 248 3.06 -13.43 9.11
C LEU A 248 3.72 -14.76 9.49
N ILE A 249 5.05 -14.85 9.41
CA ILE A 249 5.80 -16.06 9.80
C ILE A 249 5.68 -16.30 11.31
N ILE A 250 5.97 -15.28 12.13
CA ILE A 250 6.10 -15.43 13.57
C ILE A 250 4.74 -15.49 14.28
N CYS A 251 3.79 -14.63 13.86
CA CYS A 251 2.51 -14.50 14.54
C CYS A 251 1.39 -15.36 13.93
N GLU A 252 1.48 -15.68 12.63
CA GLU A 252 0.44 -16.36 11.88
C GLU A 252 0.88 -17.77 11.37
N GLY A 253 2.14 -18.16 11.57
CA GLY A 253 2.66 -19.48 11.19
C GLY A 253 2.82 -19.70 9.68
N VAL A 254 2.98 -18.64 8.90
CA VAL A 254 3.19 -18.72 7.45
C VAL A 254 4.59 -19.26 7.15
N GLU A 255 4.70 -20.28 6.31
CA GLU A 255 5.97 -20.90 5.95
C GLU A 255 6.60 -20.22 4.71
N GLN A 256 7.35 -19.12 4.92
CA GLN A 256 7.99 -18.33 3.86
C GLN A 256 9.37 -17.78 4.28
N THR A 257 10.14 -18.53 5.06
CA THR A 257 11.46 -18.13 5.57
C THR A 257 12.49 -17.90 4.46
N ASP A 258 12.43 -18.68 3.39
CA ASP A 258 13.33 -18.53 2.24
C ASP A 258 13.06 -17.22 1.50
N LEU A 259 11.79 -16.88 1.28
CA LEU A 259 11.42 -15.59 0.70
C LEU A 259 11.90 -14.44 1.57
N LEU A 260 11.72 -14.52 2.89
CA LEU A 260 12.20 -13.49 3.80
C LEU A 260 13.71 -13.29 3.68
N SER A 261 14.50 -14.36 3.62
CA SER A 261 15.94 -14.30 3.40
C SER A 261 16.30 -13.52 2.13
N VAL A 262 15.61 -13.84 1.02
CA VAL A 262 15.81 -13.16 -0.28
C VAL A 262 15.48 -11.68 -0.20
N LEU A 263 14.38 -11.30 0.50
CA LEU A 263 13.97 -9.90 0.65
C LEU A 263 14.96 -9.10 1.50
N LEU A 264 15.47 -9.68 2.59
CA LEU A 264 16.48 -9.04 3.45
C LEU A 264 17.80 -8.82 2.70
N ASP A 265 18.27 -9.81 1.91
CA ASP A 265 19.47 -9.68 1.09
C ASP A 265 19.30 -8.61 0.00
N ALA A 266 18.15 -8.57 -0.67
CA ALA A 266 17.82 -7.54 -1.66
C ALA A 266 17.76 -6.13 -1.02
N SER A 267 17.21 -6.02 0.18
CA SER A 267 17.17 -4.78 0.97
C SER A 267 18.58 -4.27 1.29
N LEU A 268 19.47 -5.15 1.72
CA LEU A 268 20.88 -4.82 1.98
C LEU A 268 21.61 -4.31 0.74
N ILE A 269 21.38 -4.93 -0.41
CA ILE A 269 21.94 -4.50 -1.71
C ILE A 269 21.43 -3.09 -2.04
N SER A 270 20.12 -2.89 -1.94
CA SER A 270 19.44 -1.64 -2.26
C SER A 270 19.93 -0.48 -1.38
N LEU A 271 19.99 -0.66 -0.06
CA LEU A 271 20.45 0.36 0.88
C LEU A 271 21.92 0.72 0.67
N ARG A 272 22.79 -0.24 0.39
CA ARG A 272 24.20 0.01 0.06
C ARG A 272 24.34 0.86 -1.21
N ASN A 273 23.53 0.60 -2.21
CA ASN A 273 23.54 1.38 -3.45
C ASN A 273 22.98 2.78 -3.21
N TYR A 274 21.90 2.92 -2.42
CA TYR A 274 21.34 4.23 -2.05
C TYR A 274 22.34 5.12 -1.33
N VAL A 275 23.06 4.61 -0.34
CA VAL A 275 24.09 5.38 0.38
C VAL A 275 25.23 5.80 -0.57
N LYS A 276 25.64 4.93 -1.50
CA LYS A 276 26.68 5.25 -2.49
C LYS A 276 26.26 6.34 -3.48
N SER A 277 24.97 6.43 -3.82
CA SER A 277 24.46 7.43 -4.78
C SER A 277 24.47 8.85 -4.25
N ASN A 278 24.68 9.04 -2.92
CA ASN A 278 24.68 10.34 -2.25
C ASN A 278 23.43 11.20 -2.50
N SER A 279 22.29 10.58 -2.71
CA SER A 279 21.01 11.26 -3.02
C SER A 279 20.60 12.24 -1.93
N SER A 280 21.02 12.00 -0.68
CA SER A 280 20.78 12.89 0.47
C SER A 280 21.47 14.26 0.36
N ALA A 281 22.43 14.43 -0.54
CA ALA A 281 23.10 15.72 -0.79
C ALA A 281 22.34 16.62 -1.80
N LEU A 282 21.27 16.10 -2.42
CA LEU A 282 20.45 16.90 -3.34
C LEU A 282 19.60 17.93 -2.57
N SER A 283 19.24 19.02 -3.28
CA SER A 283 18.29 20.00 -2.74
C SER A 283 16.87 19.42 -2.68
N ALA A 284 16.01 20.02 -1.87
CA ALA A 284 14.63 19.53 -1.61
C ALA A 284 13.81 19.31 -2.89
N ASP A 285 13.97 20.18 -3.90
CA ASP A 285 13.28 20.05 -5.21
C ASP A 285 13.67 18.80 -6.01
N HIS A 286 14.79 18.15 -5.67
CA HIS A 286 15.30 16.98 -6.40
C HIS A 286 15.31 15.69 -5.59
N ARG A 287 14.84 15.75 -4.33
CA ARG A 287 14.85 14.58 -3.43
C ARG A 287 13.59 13.72 -3.52
N GLY A 288 12.45 14.29 -3.94
CA GLY A 288 11.16 13.58 -4.01
C GLY A 288 10.68 13.17 -2.61
N ALA A 289 10.07 14.10 -1.87
CA ALA A 289 9.75 13.95 -0.44
C ALA A 289 9.02 12.65 -0.09
N PHE A 290 7.93 12.32 -0.79
CA PHE A 290 7.17 11.09 -0.50
C PHE A 290 7.99 9.81 -0.72
N ARG A 291 8.98 9.84 -1.62
CA ARG A 291 9.85 8.68 -1.89
C ARG A 291 10.83 8.45 -0.74
N GLU A 292 11.49 9.51 -0.26
CA GLU A 292 12.38 9.40 0.89
C GLU A 292 11.63 9.09 2.19
N LEU A 293 10.44 9.67 2.38
CA LEU A 293 9.58 9.35 3.51
C LEU A 293 9.12 7.88 3.47
N GLY A 294 8.91 7.33 2.27
CA GLY A 294 8.69 5.89 2.08
C GLY A 294 9.89 5.06 2.54
N LEU A 295 11.11 5.45 2.18
CA LEU A 295 12.34 4.82 2.70
C LEU A 295 12.41 4.92 4.23
N CYS A 296 12.09 6.07 4.80
CA CYS A 296 12.08 6.27 6.25
C CYS A 296 11.12 5.31 6.96
N ILE A 297 9.90 5.13 6.45
CA ILE A 297 8.92 4.16 6.97
C ILE A 297 9.52 2.74 6.95
N GLY A 298 10.17 2.36 5.85
CA GLY A 298 10.86 1.07 5.74
C GLY A 298 12.02 0.90 6.73
N LEU A 299 12.77 1.97 7.03
CA LEU A 299 13.84 1.94 8.05
C LEU A 299 13.27 1.74 9.45
N HIS A 300 12.12 2.33 9.78
CA HIS A 300 11.40 2.01 11.02
C HIS A 300 10.89 0.57 11.06
N ALA A 301 10.51 0.02 9.90
CA ALA A 301 10.17 -1.40 9.82
C ALA A 301 11.36 -2.30 10.16
N VAL A 302 12.61 -1.91 9.85
CA VAL A 302 13.84 -2.63 10.25
C VAL A 302 14.00 -2.67 11.77
N GLU A 303 13.79 -1.55 12.47
CA GLU A 303 13.84 -1.50 13.94
C GLU A 303 12.82 -2.46 14.57
N LYS A 304 11.61 -2.49 14.01
CA LYS A 304 10.54 -3.38 14.46
C LYS A 304 10.83 -4.84 14.15
N LEU A 305 11.38 -5.12 12.98
CA LEU A 305 11.83 -6.44 12.55
C LEU A 305 12.86 -7.00 13.55
N GLN A 306 13.88 -6.20 13.90
CA GLN A 306 14.89 -6.60 14.85
C GLN A 306 14.29 -6.91 16.23
N LYS A 307 13.36 -6.06 16.71
CA LYS A 307 12.64 -6.31 17.97
C LYS A 307 11.82 -7.60 17.93
N LEU A 308 11.11 -7.83 16.84
CA LEU A 308 10.28 -9.02 16.65
C LEU A 308 11.12 -10.29 16.62
N MET A 309 12.26 -10.27 15.92
CA MET A 309 13.19 -11.40 15.86
C MET A 309 13.85 -11.70 17.22
N ASN A 310 14.19 -10.65 18.01
CA ASN A 310 14.74 -10.83 19.35
C ASN A 310 13.76 -11.47 20.34
N GLN A 311 12.45 -11.32 20.10
CA GLN A 311 11.40 -11.92 20.93
C GLN A 311 11.08 -13.37 20.53
N ALA A 312 11.39 -13.75 19.28
CA ALA A 312 11.20 -15.11 18.80
C ALA A 312 12.34 -16.01 19.30
N SER A 313 12.02 -17.23 19.79
CA SER A 313 13.04 -18.19 20.21
C SER A 313 14.01 -18.55 19.08
N ASN A 314 15.33 -18.58 19.36
CA ASN A 314 16.41 -18.76 18.36
C ASN A 314 16.79 -20.24 18.13
N ASP A 315 15.85 -21.17 18.10
CA ASP A 315 16.14 -22.60 18.15
C ASP A 315 16.53 -23.24 16.80
N SER A 316 16.73 -22.46 15.73
CA SER A 316 17.13 -23.03 14.43
C SER A 316 18.20 -22.19 13.72
N GLU A 317 19.06 -22.85 12.92
CA GLU A 317 20.11 -22.23 12.09
C GLU A 317 19.52 -21.20 11.11
N THR A 318 18.34 -21.49 10.54
CA THR A 318 17.63 -20.58 9.65
C THR A 318 17.25 -19.27 10.36
N LYS A 319 16.75 -19.34 11.60
CA LYS A 319 16.39 -18.14 12.39
C LYS A 319 17.62 -17.32 12.75
N HIS A 320 18.74 -17.98 13.08
CA HIS A 320 20.01 -17.29 13.33
C HIS A 320 20.48 -16.52 12.08
N SER A 321 20.41 -17.13 10.91
CA SER A 321 20.76 -16.50 9.64
C SER A 321 19.85 -15.29 9.28
N LEU A 322 18.55 -15.34 9.59
CA LEU A 322 17.63 -14.21 9.42
C LEU A 322 17.95 -13.06 10.39
N HIS A 323 18.27 -13.39 11.63
CA HIS A 323 18.67 -12.44 12.66
C HIS A 323 19.94 -11.67 12.26
N GLU A 324 20.97 -12.35 11.79
CA GLU A 324 22.21 -11.73 11.29
C GLU A 324 21.92 -10.74 10.14
N ARG A 325 21.01 -11.09 9.21
CA ARG A 325 20.61 -10.18 8.13
C ARG A 325 19.90 -8.93 8.66
N ALA A 326 19.01 -9.11 9.63
CA ALA A 326 18.29 -7.99 10.26
C ALA A 326 19.28 -7.06 11.00
N GLU A 327 20.25 -7.61 11.73
CA GLU A 327 21.34 -6.82 12.38
C GLU A 327 22.14 -6.00 11.37
N ARG A 328 22.47 -6.56 10.21
CA ARG A 328 23.17 -5.83 9.14
C ARG A 328 22.34 -4.67 8.58
N LEU A 329 21.02 -4.80 8.52
CA LEU A 329 20.11 -3.72 8.12
C LEU A 329 20.07 -2.58 9.16
N MET A 330 20.22 -2.89 10.46
CA MET A 330 20.28 -1.89 11.52
C MET A 330 21.37 -0.83 11.33
N ASN A 331 22.45 -1.16 10.60
CA ASN A 331 23.52 -0.21 10.28
C ASN A 331 23.04 0.98 9.40
N PHE A 332 21.86 0.90 8.81
CA PHE A 332 21.28 1.93 7.94
C PHE A 332 20.16 2.74 8.61
N VAL A 333 19.72 2.33 9.81
CA VAL A 333 18.57 2.95 10.49
C VAL A 333 18.80 4.44 10.81
N TYR A 334 20.06 4.87 10.99
CA TYR A 334 20.39 6.29 11.20
C TYR A 334 19.85 7.22 10.09
N LEU A 335 19.64 6.69 8.89
CA LEU A 335 19.07 7.44 7.77
C LEU A 335 17.63 7.89 8.05
N SER A 336 16.86 7.16 8.86
CA SER A 336 15.49 7.55 9.21
C SER A 336 15.46 8.90 9.90
N LYS A 337 16.32 9.09 10.91
CA LYS A 337 16.43 10.37 11.64
C LYS A 337 16.92 11.51 10.76
N ALA A 338 17.82 11.21 9.82
CA ALA A 338 18.31 12.21 8.87
C ALA A 338 17.21 12.67 7.91
N ILE A 339 16.39 11.72 7.39
CA ILE A 339 15.26 12.01 6.51
C ILE A 339 14.16 12.76 7.27
N GLU A 340 13.81 12.31 8.48
CA GLU A 340 12.82 12.98 9.34
C GLU A 340 13.23 14.42 9.63
N GLY A 341 14.46 14.63 10.13
CA GLY A 341 14.98 15.95 10.45
C GLY A 341 14.96 16.89 9.24
N TYR A 342 15.29 16.36 8.06
CA TYR A 342 15.27 17.14 6.83
C TYR A 342 13.85 17.59 6.45
N TRP A 343 12.88 16.67 6.43
CA TRP A 343 11.49 16.99 6.03
C TRP A 343 10.64 17.58 7.14
N LEU A 344 11.11 17.60 8.39
CA LEU A 344 10.50 18.38 9.48
C LEU A 344 10.88 19.87 9.41
N ASP A 345 11.98 20.23 8.75
CA ASP A 345 12.36 21.63 8.53
C ASP A 345 11.32 22.31 7.62
N PRO A 346 10.68 23.41 8.08
CA PRO A 346 9.69 24.13 7.28
C PRO A 346 10.25 24.63 5.94
N GLY A 347 11.53 25.06 5.89
CA GLY A 347 12.15 25.57 4.67
C GLY A 347 12.19 24.53 3.53
N ASN A 348 12.39 23.25 3.87
CA ASN A 348 12.40 22.17 2.87
C ASN A 348 10.98 21.81 2.38
N ARG A 349 9.93 22.29 3.05
CA ARG A 349 8.51 22.08 2.70
C ARG A 349 7.88 23.26 1.95
N GLU A 350 8.63 24.29 1.66
CA GLU A 350 8.22 25.45 0.85
C GLU A 350 8.58 25.32 -0.63
N THR A 351 9.20 24.21 -1.03
CA THR A 351 9.61 23.92 -2.41
C THR A 351 8.43 23.57 -3.30
N ASP A 352 8.55 23.82 -4.61
CA ASP A 352 7.51 23.52 -5.59
C ASP A 352 7.19 22.01 -5.63
N ASP A 353 8.21 21.14 -5.50
CA ASP A 353 7.99 19.68 -5.43
C ASP A 353 7.16 19.28 -4.21
N TRP A 354 7.46 19.84 -3.03
CA TRP A 354 6.64 19.56 -1.84
C TRP A 354 5.20 20.05 -2.00
N ILE A 355 5.02 21.28 -2.49
CA ILE A 355 3.70 21.93 -2.62
C ILE A 355 2.82 21.21 -3.64
N SER A 356 3.38 20.80 -4.77
CA SER A 356 2.65 20.07 -5.84
C SER A 356 2.16 18.68 -5.37
N HIS A 357 2.88 18.07 -4.43
CA HIS A 357 2.58 16.76 -3.84
C HIS A 357 2.17 16.84 -2.37
N ARG A 358 1.69 18.00 -1.91
CA ARG A 358 1.52 18.32 -0.49
C ARG A 358 0.72 17.25 0.28
N ASP A 359 -0.41 16.80 -0.24
CA ASP A 359 -1.28 15.86 0.46
C ASP A 359 -0.59 14.49 0.65
N ILE A 360 0.13 14.01 -0.37
CA ILE A 360 0.94 12.78 -0.28
C ILE A 360 2.08 12.96 0.72
N ASN A 361 2.84 14.06 0.61
CA ASN A 361 3.99 14.35 1.44
C ASN A 361 3.61 14.46 2.92
N MET A 362 2.49 15.13 3.23
CA MET A 362 1.98 15.25 4.60
C MET A 362 1.60 13.90 5.20
N VAL A 363 0.91 13.05 4.44
CA VAL A 363 0.49 11.72 4.91
C VAL A 363 1.70 10.81 5.09
N MET A 364 2.66 10.83 4.16
CA MET A 364 3.88 10.04 4.28
C MET A 364 4.75 10.49 5.45
N LEU A 365 4.88 11.82 5.69
CA LEU A 365 5.57 12.34 6.87
C LEU A 365 4.88 11.89 8.17
N ALA A 366 3.55 11.94 8.23
CA ALA A 366 2.81 11.46 9.39
C ALA A 366 3.00 9.96 9.62
N THR A 367 3.02 9.15 8.54
CA THR A 367 3.31 7.71 8.64
C THR A 367 4.73 7.45 9.11
N CYS A 368 5.72 8.23 8.63
CA CYS A 368 7.11 8.13 9.06
C CYS A 368 7.24 8.38 10.57
N LEU A 369 6.61 9.44 11.08
CA LEU A 369 6.65 9.81 12.50
C LEU A 369 5.88 8.85 13.43
N ALA A 370 4.86 8.15 12.91
CA ALA A 370 4.03 7.21 13.67
C ALA A 370 3.71 5.95 12.83
N PRO A 371 4.72 5.13 12.53
CA PRO A 371 4.61 4.08 11.51
C PRO A 371 3.74 2.88 11.94
N ASP A 372 3.40 2.72 13.22
CA ASP A 372 2.65 1.57 13.76
C ASP A 372 1.26 1.43 13.16
N GLY A 373 0.61 2.53 12.83
CA GLY A 373 -0.68 2.50 12.18
C GLY A 373 -0.66 1.70 10.87
N TYR A 374 0.40 1.89 10.08
CA TYR A 374 0.58 1.24 8.77
C TYR A 374 1.38 -0.06 8.84
N LEU A 375 2.45 -0.15 9.64
CA LEU A 375 3.36 -1.31 9.66
C LEU A 375 2.81 -2.53 10.41
N SER A 376 1.81 -2.38 11.29
CA SER A 376 1.20 -3.53 11.99
C SER A 376 0.24 -4.30 11.09
N LEU A 377 0.10 -5.61 11.34
CA LEU A 377 -0.91 -6.47 10.70
C LEU A 377 -2.30 -6.23 11.31
#